data_fe3ea9d0a1e5b0d8fcbef0d89367233e
#
_entry.id   fe3ea9d0a1e5b0d8fcbef0d89367233e
#
_cell.length_a   1.000
_cell.length_b   1.000
_cell.length_c   1.000
_cell.angle_alpha   90.00
_cell.angle_beta   90.00
_cell.angle_gamma   90.00
#
_symmetry.space_group_name_H-M   'P 1'
#
loop_
_entity.id
_entity.type
_entity.pdbx_description
1 polymer ?
#
loop_
_entity_poly.entity_id
_entity_poly.type
_entity_poly.pdbx_seq_one_letter_code
_entity_poly.pdbx_strand_id
1 'polypeptide(L)'
;MRRIVIFDFDPAEINASKRELYGLSTGEAFATALAETDASCATAIICPYDGDAIPDLDDVNGVVFTGSAVEWNTQDTRAAPLAHAMRAVFAQGVPSFGSCNGLHLAASVLGGISDVSANGREIGLAKDIKLTQAGRVHPMMADRVDGYAVPCVHRDEVVRLPEGAVVLAGNAHTAVQAMEYAQGGIRF
;
A
#
# COMPACT_ATOMS: atom_id res chain seq x y z
N MET A 1 -4.89 -7.52 -22.48
CA MET A 1 -5.47 -7.75 -21.14
C MET A 1 -4.44 -7.28 -20.13
N ARG A 2 -4.81 -6.41 -19.20
CA ARG A 2 -3.88 -5.96 -18.14
C ARG A 2 -3.77 -7.04 -17.08
N ARG A 3 -2.58 -7.31 -16.62
CA ARG A 3 -2.31 -8.29 -15.56
C ARG A 3 -1.76 -7.59 -14.32
N ILE A 4 -2.47 -7.69 -13.20
CA ILE A 4 -2.11 -7.08 -11.93
C ILE A 4 -1.90 -8.20 -10.89
N VAL A 5 -0.81 -8.15 -10.16
CA VAL A 5 -0.56 -9.04 -9.03
C VAL A 5 -0.86 -8.28 -7.73
N ILE A 6 -1.64 -8.88 -6.86
CA ILE A 6 -2.04 -8.32 -5.57
C ILE A 6 -1.34 -9.13 -4.49
N PHE A 7 -0.44 -8.52 -3.75
CA PHE A 7 0.13 -9.11 -2.55
C PHE A 7 -0.78 -8.77 -1.37
N ASP A 8 -1.51 -9.79 -0.89
CA ASP A 8 -2.38 -9.68 0.29
C ASP A 8 -1.51 -9.76 1.55
N PHE A 9 -1.51 -8.70 2.31
CA PHE A 9 -0.65 -8.51 3.48
C PHE A 9 -1.29 -9.01 4.79
N ASP A 10 -2.42 -9.67 4.71
CA ASP A 10 -3.00 -10.35 5.85
C ASP A 10 -2.64 -11.85 5.83
N PRO A 11 -2.32 -12.45 6.99
CA PRO A 11 -2.19 -13.90 7.11
C PRO A 11 -3.55 -14.62 6.99
N ALA A 12 -3.52 -15.93 6.75
CA ALA A 12 -4.70 -16.75 6.46
C ALA A 12 -5.83 -16.61 7.48
N GLU A 13 -5.51 -16.55 8.77
CA GLU A 13 -6.51 -16.40 9.84
C GLU A 13 -7.22 -15.05 9.82
N ILE A 14 -6.51 -13.97 9.50
CA ILE A 14 -7.13 -12.63 9.34
C ILE A 14 -8.00 -12.62 8.09
N ASN A 15 -7.51 -13.18 6.98
CA ASN A 15 -8.27 -13.28 5.74
C ASN A 15 -9.53 -14.14 5.90
N ALA A 16 -9.48 -15.24 6.64
CA ALA A 16 -10.64 -16.05 6.97
C ALA A 16 -11.69 -15.25 7.78
N SER A 17 -11.25 -14.53 8.81
CA SER A 17 -12.12 -13.67 9.61
C SER A 17 -12.76 -12.55 8.78
N LYS A 18 -12.00 -11.93 7.87
CA LYS A 18 -12.54 -10.89 6.97
C LYS A 18 -13.58 -11.45 6.00
N ARG A 19 -13.37 -12.65 5.44
CA ARG A 19 -14.37 -13.32 4.59
C ARG A 19 -15.65 -13.61 5.37
N GLU A 20 -15.54 -14.06 6.62
CA GLU A 20 -16.71 -14.29 7.48
C GLU A 20 -17.48 -13.01 7.78
N LEU A 21 -16.78 -11.92 8.09
CA LEU A 21 -17.42 -10.65 8.51
C LEU A 21 -17.89 -9.80 7.33
N TYR A 22 -17.14 -9.79 6.22
CA TYR A 22 -17.33 -8.85 5.11
C TYR A 22 -17.55 -9.54 3.75
N GLY A 23 -17.46 -10.87 3.68
CA GLY A 23 -17.62 -11.63 2.46
C GLY A 23 -16.36 -11.76 1.60
N LEU A 24 -15.31 -10.98 1.85
CA LEU A 24 -14.08 -10.93 1.05
C LEU A 24 -12.85 -10.77 1.94
N SER A 25 -11.71 -11.33 1.52
CA SER A 25 -10.38 -10.96 2.04
C SER A 25 -9.96 -9.58 1.54
N THR A 26 -8.86 -9.06 2.08
CA THR A 26 -8.32 -7.78 1.60
C THR A 26 -7.91 -7.86 0.13
N GLY A 27 -7.19 -8.91 -0.27
CA GLY A 27 -6.80 -9.10 -1.67
C GLY A 27 -8.00 -9.26 -2.61
N GLU A 28 -9.04 -10.00 -2.19
CA GLU A 28 -10.29 -10.18 -2.97
C GLU A 28 -11.04 -8.86 -3.14
N ALA A 29 -11.06 -7.99 -2.12
CA ALA A 29 -11.66 -6.67 -2.22
C ALA A 29 -10.93 -5.79 -3.24
N PHE A 30 -9.59 -5.80 -3.25
CA PHE A 30 -8.81 -5.10 -4.29
C PHE A 30 -9.05 -5.68 -5.69
N ALA A 31 -9.10 -7.01 -5.84
CA ALA A 31 -9.39 -7.66 -7.13
C ALA A 31 -10.77 -7.25 -7.65
N THR A 32 -11.77 -7.21 -6.78
CA THR A 32 -13.13 -6.77 -7.12
C THR A 32 -13.15 -5.32 -7.59
N ALA A 33 -12.52 -4.41 -6.83
CA ALA A 33 -12.46 -2.99 -7.19
C ALA A 33 -11.75 -2.75 -8.53
N LEU A 34 -10.67 -3.49 -8.81
CA LEU A 34 -9.97 -3.42 -10.10
C LEU A 34 -10.85 -3.92 -11.24
N ALA A 35 -11.57 -5.02 -11.07
CA ALA A 35 -12.48 -5.58 -12.08
C ALA A 35 -13.68 -4.65 -12.35
N GLU A 36 -14.20 -3.95 -11.34
CA GLU A 36 -15.24 -2.94 -11.49
C GLU A 36 -14.75 -1.71 -12.28
N THR A 37 -13.45 -1.37 -12.12
CA THR A 37 -12.85 -0.23 -12.83
C THR A 37 -12.49 -0.59 -14.29
N ASP A 38 -11.95 -1.79 -14.50
CA ASP A 38 -11.57 -2.31 -15.83
C ASP A 38 -11.81 -3.83 -15.87
N ALA A 39 -12.93 -4.22 -16.47
CA ALA A 39 -13.32 -5.64 -16.61
C ALA A 39 -12.31 -6.48 -17.43
N SER A 40 -11.38 -5.86 -18.15
CA SER A 40 -10.30 -6.56 -18.86
C SER A 40 -9.07 -6.83 -17.98
N CYS A 41 -9.09 -6.37 -16.73
CA CYS A 41 -8.00 -6.57 -15.77
C CYS A 41 -8.03 -8.01 -15.24
N ALA A 42 -6.95 -8.75 -15.46
CA ALA A 42 -6.74 -10.05 -14.82
C ALA A 42 -5.94 -9.86 -13.55
N THR A 43 -6.41 -10.42 -12.44
CA THR A 43 -5.74 -10.33 -11.15
C THR A 43 -5.26 -11.70 -10.65
N ALA A 44 -4.15 -11.73 -9.93
CA ALA A 44 -3.69 -12.87 -9.14
C ALA A 44 -3.40 -12.38 -7.73
N ILE A 45 -3.82 -13.15 -6.72
CA ILE A 45 -3.60 -12.83 -5.31
C ILE A 45 -2.49 -13.74 -4.79
N ILE A 46 -1.52 -13.16 -4.11
CA ILE A 46 -0.37 -13.82 -3.50
C ILE A 46 -0.36 -13.47 -2.02
N CYS A 47 -0.26 -14.47 -1.16
CA CYS A 47 -0.25 -14.30 0.30
C CYS A 47 1.14 -14.68 0.85
N PRO A 48 2.08 -13.74 0.98
CA PRO A 48 3.45 -14.07 1.43
C PRO A 48 3.51 -14.66 2.83
N TYR A 49 2.58 -14.32 3.71
CA TYR A 49 2.49 -14.93 5.04
C TYR A 49 2.12 -16.41 5.01
N ASP A 50 1.41 -16.84 3.97
CA ASP A 50 1.01 -18.24 3.79
C ASP A 50 2.07 -19.05 3.03
N GLY A 51 3.19 -18.41 2.69
CA GLY A 51 4.32 -19.05 2.00
C GLY A 51 4.16 -19.14 0.48
N ASP A 52 3.23 -18.37 -0.09
CA ASP A 52 3.09 -18.31 -1.54
C ASP A 52 4.37 -17.83 -2.22
N ALA A 53 4.75 -18.53 -3.29
CA ALA A 53 5.90 -18.14 -4.09
C ALA A 53 5.62 -16.82 -4.83
N ILE A 54 6.65 -15.97 -4.92
CA ILE A 54 6.59 -14.76 -5.74
C ILE A 54 6.56 -15.22 -7.21
N PRO A 55 5.53 -14.87 -7.99
CA PRO A 55 5.43 -15.27 -9.38
C PRO A 55 6.45 -14.55 -10.25
N ASP A 56 6.65 -15.07 -11.45
CA ASP A 56 7.30 -14.32 -12.52
C ASP A 56 6.46 -13.07 -12.87
N LEU A 57 7.11 -11.92 -12.91
CA LEU A 57 6.49 -10.61 -13.13
C LEU A 57 6.75 -10.04 -14.53
N ASP A 58 7.38 -10.76 -15.44
CA ASP A 58 7.77 -10.26 -16.78
C ASP A 58 6.57 -9.70 -17.57
N ASP A 59 5.40 -10.35 -17.48
CA ASP A 59 4.17 -9.93 -18.16
C ASP A 59 3.20 -9.15 -17.24
N VAL A 60 3.65 -8.70 -16.07
CA VAL A 60 2.82 -8.00 -15.10
C VAL A 60 2.86 -6.50 -15.35
N ASN A 61 1.69 -5.87 -15.49
CA ASN A 61 1.56 -4.44 -15.75
C ASN A 61 1.60 -3.59 -14.48
N GLY A 62 1.33 -4.19 -13.33
CA GLY A 62 1.39 -3.50 -12.04
C GLY A 62 1.21 -4.45 -10.87
N VAL A 63 1.63 -3.98 -9.70
CA VAL A 63 1.52 -4.70 -8.44
C VAL A 63 0.77 -3.85 -7.42
N VAL A 64 -0.08 -4.49 -6.65
CA VAL A 64 -0.73 -3.87 -5.47
C VAL A 64 -0.21 -4.57 -4.21
N PHE A 65 0.22 -3.79 -3.24
CA PHE A 65 0.48 -4.22 -1.87
C PHE A 65 -0.66 -3.73 -0.98
N THR A 66 -1.41 -4.64 -0.38
CA THR A 66 -2.60 -4.27 0.38
C THR A 66 -2.28 -3.65 1.74
N GLY A 67 -3.31 -3.18 2.42
CA GLY A 67 -3.26 -2.96 3.87
C GLY A 67 -3.22 -4.26 4.64
N SER A 68 -3.02 -4.16 5.95
CA SER A 68 -3.04 -5.32 6.84
C SER A 68 -3.64 -4.96 8.20
N ALA A 69 -4.29 -5.93 8.83
CA ALA A 69 -4.82 -5.80 10.18
C ALA A 69 -3.91 -6.42 11.26
N VAL A 70 -2.67 -6.77 10.92
CA VAL A 70 -1.69 -7.28 11.88
C VAL A 70 -1.33 -6.22 12.94
N GLU A 71 -1.03 -6.68 14.15
CA GLU A 71 -0.72 -5.78 15.27
C GLU A 71 0.75 -5.33 15.34
N TRP A 72 1.63 -6.00 14.60
CA TRP A 72 3.05 -5.62 14.52
C TRP A 72 3.33 -4.59 13.45
N ASN A 73 4.38 -3.81 13.63
CA ASN A 73 4.80 -2.82 12.65
C ASN A 73 5.71 -3.44 11.56
N THR A 74 6.07 -2.62 10.57
CA THR A 74 6.88 -3.06 9.42
C THR A 74 8.34 -3.38 9.74
N GLN A 75 8.81 -3.07 10.96
CA GLN A 75 10.17 -3.38 11.42
C GLN A 75 10.24 -4.69 12.22
N ASP A 76 9.09 -5.26 12.58
CA ASP A 76 9.02 -6.55 13.27
C ASP A 76 9.52 -7.67 12.35
N THR A 77 10.21 -8.66 12.92
CA THR A 77 10.73 -9.80 12.16
C THR A 77 9.64 -10.60 11.46
N ARG A 78 8.41 -10.57 11.99
CA ARG A 78 7.23 -11.18 11.36
C ARG A 78 6.85 -10.55 10.01
N ALA A 79 7.25 -9.30 9.75
CA ALA A 79 7.03 -8.64 8.46
C ALA A 79 8.04 -9.09 7.37
N ALA A 80 9.03 -9.92 7.71
CA ALA A 80 10.08 -10.34 6.79
C ALA A 80 9.57 -10.96 5.46
N PRO A 81 8.54 -11.84 5.43
CA PRO A 81 8.00 -12.36 4.19
C PRO A 81 7.48 -11.27 3.25
N LEU A 82 6.76 -10.28 3.81
CA LEU A 82 6.24 -9.15 3.03
C LEU A 82 7.36 -8.27 2.48
N ALA A 83 8.36 -7.97 3.32
CA ALA A 83 9.52 -7.18 2.92
C ALA A 83 10.35 -7.89 1.84
N HIS A 84 10.47 -9.22 1.90
CA HIS A 84 11.12 -10.01 0.86
C HIS A 84 10.36 -9.90 -0.48
N ALA A 85 9.04 -10.10 -0.46
CA ALA A 85 8.20 -9.99 -1.64
C ALA A 85 8.29 -8.59 -2.27
N MET A 86 8.18 -7.54 -1.46
CA MET A 86 8.26 -6.16 -1.94
C MET A 86 9.61 -5.83 -2.58
N ARG A 87 10.74 -6.26 -1.97
CA ARG A 87 12.08 -6.08 -2.56
C ARG A 87 12.22 -6.80 -3.90
N ALA A 88 11.66 -8.00 -4.04
CA ALA A 88 11.70 -8.75 -5.29
C ALA A 88 10.92 -8.05 -6.40
N VAL A 89 9.75 -7.46 -6.09
CA VAL A 89 8.97 -6.63 -7.02
C VAL A 89 9.75 -5.39 -7.44
N PHE A 90 10.33 -4.66 -6.47
CA PHE A 90 11.11 -3.46 -6.75
C PHE A 90 12.34 -3.76 -7.60
N ALA A 91 13.02 -4.88 -7.37
CA ALA A 91 14.17 -5.29 -8.17
C ALA A 91 13.82 -5.55 -9.65
N GLN A 92 12.59 -5.90 -9.95
CA GLN A 92 12.09 -6.11 -11.31
C GLN A 92 11.52 -4.83 -11.95
N GLY A 93 11.43 -3.73 -11.21
CA GLY A 93 10.98 -2.42 -11.72
C GLY A 93 9.50 -2.37 -12.14
N VAL A 94 8.68 -3.33 -11.68
CA VAL A 94 7.24 -3.32 -11.97
C VAL A 94 6.57 -2.16 -11.24
N PRO A 95 5.72 -1.35 -11.92
CA PRO A 95 4.98 -0.29 -11.25
C PRO A 95 4.14 -0.86 -10.11
N SER A 96 4.18 -0.22 -8.96
CA SER A 96 3.51 -0.73 -7.79
C SER A 96 2.78 0.35 -7.01
N PHE A 97 1.74 -0.07 -6.31
CA PHE A 97 0.92 0.75 -5.42
C PHE A 97 0.81 0.08 -4.06
N GLY A 98 0.94 0.84 -2.99
CA GLY A 98 0.78 0.35 -1.62
C GLY A 98 -0.32 1.10 -0.87
N SER A 99 -1.24 0.35 -0.27
CA SER A 99 -2.28 0.89 0.59
C SER A 99 -1.96 0.63 2.05
N CYS A 100 -2.07 1.63 2.92
CA CYS A 100 -1.89 1.52 4.38
C CYS A 100 -0.57 0.77 4.74
N ASN A 101 -0.62 -0.46 5.21
CA ASN A 101 0.58 -1.25 5.51
C ASN A 101 1.52 -1.39 4.29
N GLY A 102 0.98 -1.45 3.07
CA GLY A 102 1.77 -1.44 1.84
C GLY A 102 2.62 -0.16 1.68
N LEU A 103 2.06 1.01 2.01
CA LEU A 103 2.80 2.27 2.05
C LEU A 103 3.86 2.27 3.15
N HIS A 104 3.49 1.84 4.36
CA HIS A 104 4.39 1.79 5.51
C HIS A 104 5.59 0.88 5.27
N LEU A 105 5.33 -0.30 4.70
CA LEU A 105 6.38 -1.25 4.36
C LEU A 105 7.28 -0.72 3.25
N ALA A 106 6.72 -0.09 2.21
CA ALA A 106 7.51 0.53 1.15
C ALA A 106 8.46 1.58 1.71
N ALA A 107 7.97 2.47 2.58
CA ALA A 107 8.83 3.45 3.25
C ALA A 107 9.99 2.77 3.99
N SER A 108 9.73 1.69 4.74
CA SER A 108 10.76 0.94 5.48
C SER A 108 11.75 0.22 4.55
N VAL A 109 11.26 -0.44 3.51
CA VAL A 109 12.09 -1.18 2.53
C VAL A 109 13.00 -0.25 1.73
N LEU A 110 12.55 0.97 1.46
CA LEU A 110 13.29 2.01 0.73
C LEU A 110 14.23 2.84 1.62
N GLY A 111 14.40 2.47 2.89
CA GLY A 111 15.35 3.11 3.80
C GLY A 111 14.78 4.24 4.65
N GLY A 112 13.49 4.47 4.60
CA GLY A 112 12.75 5.32 5.54
C GLY A 112 12.45 4.61 6.86
N ILE A 113 11.52 5.18 7.63
CA ILE A 113 11.01 4.58 8.87
C ILE A 113 9.50 4.78 8.92
N SER A 114 8.78 3.70 9.19
CA SER A 114 7.38 3.75 9.60
C SER A 114 7.29 3.25 11.03
N ASP A 115 6.56 3.96 11.89
CA ASP A 115 6.41 3.63 13.31
C ASP A 115 5.04 4.12 13.81
N VAL A 116 4.72 3.78 15.06
CA VAL A 116 3.49 4.22 15.71
C VAL A 116 3.39 5.74 15.69
N SER A 117 2.25 6.26 15.24
CA SER A 117 2.02 7.70 15.21
C SER A 117 2.01 8.29 16.62
N ALA A 118 2.73 9.40 16.81
CA ALA A 118 2.70 10.19 18.03
C ALA A 118 1.30 10.80 18.32
N ASN A 119 0.48 10.92 17.29
CA ASN A 119 -0.89 11.45 17.38
C ASN A 119 -1.94 10.35 17.67
N GLY A 120 -1.49 9.11 17.88
CA GLY A 120 -2.34 7.95 18.08
C GLY A 120 -2.91 7.37 16.79
N ARG A 121 -4.00 6.60 16.89
CA ARG A 121 -4.67 6.01 15.73
C ARG A 121 -5.52 7.04 15.00
N GLU A 122 -5.44 7.09 13.67
CA GLU A 122 -6.41 7.80 12.83
C GLU A 122 -7.47 6.80 12.36
N ILE A 123 -8.72 7.01 12.79
CA ILE A 123 -9.83 6.05 12.57
C ILE A 123 -11.06 6.77 12.06
N GLY A 124 -11.71 6.20 11.06
CA GLY A 124 -12.95 6.68 10.47
C GLY A 124 -12.68 7.51 9.22
N LEU A 125 -12.41 8.80 9.35
CA LEU A 125 -12.11 9.69 8.24
C LEU A 125 -10.85 10.49 8.52
N ALA A 126 -9.81 10.31 7.70
CA ALA A 126 -8.73 11.27 7.56
C ALA A 126 -9.29 12.52 6.88
N LYS A 127 -9.33 13.63 7.60
CA LYS A 127 -9.94 14.89 7.15
C LYS A 127 -8.88 15.93 6.83
N ASP A 128 -9.32 16.95 6.12
CA ASP A 128 -8.51 18.13 5.82
C ASP A 128 -7.17 17.80 5.17
N ILE A 129 -7.17 16.76 4.32
CA ILE A 129 -5.98 16.34 3.59
C ILE A 129 -5.66 17.41 2.55
N LYS A 130 -4.39 17.86 2.55
CA LYS A 130 -3.88 18.86 1.63
C LYS A 130 -2.89 18.26 0.66
N LEU A 131 -3.00 18.63 -0.58
CA LEU A 131 -2.03 18.28 -1.61
C LEU A 131 -0.77 19.13 -1.48
N THR A 132 0.39 18.50 -1.63
CA THR A 132 1.64 19.24 -1.85
C THR A 132 1.67 19.82 -3.27
N GLN A 133 2.70 20.62 -3.59
CA GLN A 133 2.90 21.08 -4.97
C GLN A 133 3.05 19.89 -5.94
N ALA A 134 3.78 18.86 -5.56
CA ALA A 134 3.93 17.63 -6.34
C ALA A 134 2.60 16.89 -6.49
N GLY A 135 1.83 16.76 -5.40
CA GLY A 135 0.52 16.12 -5.42
C GLY A 135 -0.48 16.78 -6.36
N ARG A 136 -0.46 18.12 -6.46
CA ARG A 136 -1.40 18.87 -7.33
C ARG A 136 -1.24 18.55 -8.82
N VAL A 137 -0.07 18.09 -9.24
CA VAL A 137 0.23 17.76 -10.65
C VAL A 137 0.37 16.25 -10.86
N HIS A 138 0.26 15.45 -9.80
CA HIS A 138 0.45 14.00 -9.88
C HIS A 138 -0.81 13.29 -10.41
N PRO A 139 -0.71 12.43 -11.43
CA PRO A 139 -1.88 11.77 -12.04
C PRO A 139 -2.75 10.98 -11.05
N MET A 140 -2.14 10.31 -10.05
CA MET A 140 -2.86 9.56 -9.03
C MET A 140 -3.69 10.43 -8.08
N MET A 141 -3.43 11.74 -8.05
CA MET A 141 -4.14 12.72 -7.22
C MET A 141 -5.10 13.59 -8.05
N ALA A 142 -5.33 13.24 -9.32
CA ALA A 142 -6.26 13.95 -10.18
C ALA A 142 -7.65 14.03 -9.51
N ASP A 143 -8.33 15.15 -9.69
CA ASP A 143 -9.65 15.44 -9.12
C ASP A 143 -9.71 15.54 -7.58
N ARG A 144 -8.57 15.45 -6.89
CA ARG A 144 -8.50 15.76 -5.45
C ARG A 144 -8.34 17.27 -5.24
N VAL A 145 -9.07 17.79 -4.26
CA VAL A 145 -8.99 19.19 -3.85
C VAL A 145 -8.52 19.27 -2.40
N ASP A 146 -7.88 20.37 -2.01
CA ASP A 146 -7.49 20.57 -0.62
C ASP A 146 -8.69 20.48 0.34
N GLY A 147 -8.48 19.81 1.45
CA GLY A 147 -9.55 19.57 2.43
C GLY A 147 -10.38 18.32 2.15
N TYR A 148 -10.01 17.49 1.15
CA TYR A 148 -10.69 16.22 0.95
C TYR A 148 -10.54 15.29 2.15
N ALA A 149 -11.43 14.31 2.24
CA ALA A 149 -11.41 13.30 3.29
C ALA A 149 -11.50 11.90 2.66
N VAL A 150 -10.86 10.93 3.30
CA VAL A 150 -10.93 9.51 2.91
C VAL A 150 -11.16 8.63 4.14
N PRO A 151 -11.85 7.49 3.99
CA PRO A 151 -11.89 6.49 5.03
C PRO A 151 -10.48 6.02 5.39
N CYS A 152 -10.18 5.92 6.67
CA CYS A 152 -8.89 5.45 7.16
C CYS A 152 -9.01 4.64 8.43
N VAL A 153 -8.06 3.74 8.62
CA VAL A 153 -7.76 3.08 9.87
C VAL A 153 -6.28 2.73 9.88
N HIS A 154 -5.48 3.49 10.61
CA HIS A 154 -4.07 3.18 10.77
C HIS A 154 -3.56 3.62 12.15
N ARG A 155 -2.59 2.88 12.66
CA ARG A 155 -1.88 3.14 13.90
C ARG A 155 -0.52 3.79 13.61
N ASP A 156 0.10 3.34 12.54
CA ASP A 156 1.46 3.71 12.18
C ASP A 156 1.44 4.85 11.15
N GLU A 157 2.53 5.59 11.08
CA GLU A 157 2.78 6.62 10.07
C GLU A 157 4.22 6.55 9.55
N VAL A 158 4.50 7.16 8.42
CA VAL A 158 5.87 7.32 7.92
C VAL A 158 6.51 8.48 8.68
N VAL A 159 7.34 8.14 9.68
CA VAL A 159 8.02 9.13 10.55
C VAL A 159 9.33 9.64 9.95
N ARG A 160 9.92 8.90 9.01
CA ARG A 160 11.06 9.35 8.20
C ARG A 160 10.89 8.85 6.77
N LEU A 161 10.84 9.81 5.83
CA LEU A 161 10.77 9.49 4.42
C LEU A 161 12.03 8.76 3.92
N PRO A 162 11.90 7.82 2.97
CA PRO A 162 13.05 7.37 2.18
C PRO A 162 13.71 8.54 1.46
N GLU A 163 15.02 8.49 1.29
CA GLU A 163 15.73 9.48 0.48
C GLU A 163 15.20 9.44 -0.95
N GLY A 164 14.79 10.60 -1.46
CA GLY A 164 14.22 10.75 -2.80
C GLY A 164 12.72 10.46 -2.91
N ALA A 165 12.04 10.07 -1.84
CA ALA A 165 10.59 10.01 -1.83
C ALA A 165 9.97 11.41 -1.86
N VAL A 166 8.83 11.54 -2.52
CA VAL A 166 8.08 12.80 -2.65
C VAL A 166 6.73 12.65 -1.97
N VAL A 167 6.43 13.50 -0.99
CA VAL A 167 5.11 13.55 -0.36
C VAL A 167 4.12 14.18 -1.33
N LEU A 168 3.00 13.51 -1.56
CA LEU A 168 1.91 13.99 -2.42
C LEU A 168 0.78 14.63 -1.62
N ALA A 169 0.47 14.09 -0.45
CA ALA A 169 -0.59 14.61 0.42
C ALA A 169 -0.33 14.30 1.89
N GLY A 170 -0.89 15.12 2.77
CA GLY A 170 -0.84 14.95 4.22
C GLY A 170 -1.91 15.77 4.92
N ASN A 171 -2.11 15.52 6.22
CA ASN A 171 -2.99 16.31 7.08
C ASN A 171 -2.30 16.61 8.42
N ALA A 172 -3.02 17.25 9.34
CA ALA A 172 -2.48 17.60 10.66
C ALA A 172 -2.18 16.39 11.55
N HIS A 173 -2.87 15.27 11.31
CA HIS A 173 -2.64 14.02 12.05
C HIS A 173 -1.42 13.28 11.51
N THR A 174 -1.32 13.13 10.20
CA THR A 174 -0.32 12.31 9.51
C THR A 174 0.29 13.10 8.36
N ALA A 175 1.57 13.42 8.47
CA ALA A 175 2.28 14.24 7.49
C ALA A 175 2.38 13.57 6.10
N VAL A 176 2.37 12.24 6.04
CA VAL A 176 2.49 11.44 4.82
C VAL A 176 1.24 10.57 4.65
N GLN A 177 0.19 11.12 4.05
CA GLN A 177 -1.00 10.38 3.65
C GLN A 177 -0.83 9.72 2.27
N ALA A 178 0.02 10.32 1.43
CA ALA A 178 0.42 9.74 0.15
C ALA A 178 1.85 10.16 -0.20
N MET A 179 2.61 9.24 -0.75
CA MET A 179 3.94 9.52 -1.29
C MET A 179 4.17 8.77 -2.59
N GLU A 180 5.13 9.26 -3.37
CA GLU A 180 5.69 8.61 -4.54
C GLU A 180 7.18 8.33 -4.32
N TYR A 181 7.68 7.24 -4.91
CA TYR A 181 9.10 6.94 -5.03
C TYR A 181 9.42 6.48 -6.46
N ALA A 182 10.25 7.26 -7.17
CA ALA A 182 10.57 7.04 -8.58
C ALA A 182 12.09 7.15 -8.82
N GLN A 183 12.87 6.26 -8.22
CA GLN A 183 14.33 6.23 -8.35
C GLN A 183 14.88 4.80 -8.52
N GLY A 184 16.06 4.66 -9.11
CA GLY A 184 16.75 3.37 -9.25
C GLY A 184 15.97 2.31 -10.00
N GLY A 185 15.06 2.70 -10.91
CA GLY A 185 14.17 1.79 -11.63
C GLY A 185 12.89 1.41 -10.86
N ILE A 186 12.75 1.79 -9.59
CA ILE A 186 11.53 1.59 -8.79
C ILE A 186 10.49 2.65 -9.15
N ARG A 187 9.23 2.23 -9.25
CA ARG A 187 8.05 3.09 -9.49
C ARG A 187 6.98 2.70 -8.48
N PHE A 188 6.90 3.44 -7.39
CA PHE A 188 5.94 3.20 -6.31
C PHE A 188 5.21 4.47 -5.93
#